data_b924b743aa8d9138de04f9797ba7d416
#
_entry.id   b924b743aa8d9138de04f9797ba7d416
#
_cell.length_a   1.000
_cell.length_b   1.000
_cell.length_c   1.000
_cell.angle_alpha   90.00
_cell.angle_beta   90.00
_cell.angle_gamma   90.00
#
_symmetry.space_group_name_H-M   'P 1'
#
loop_
_entity.id
_entity.type
_entity.pdbx_description
1 polymer ?
#
loop_
_entity_poly.entity_id
_entity_poly.type
_entity_poly.pdbx_seq_one_letter_code
_entity_poly.pdbx_strand_id
1 'polypeptide(L)'
;MVPESLSPSTYVVADPGAELTEAFASLWLEVTRAGGAVGFPADAPAADVRALAARTLDQVRAGQLHMLAVGEENDLAAVVFLRRGAGPVVSHRAEMIRLMVRPDLQGRGLGGSLIDAAIRRAGELGCDQLLASARGGTDLPGFYVARGWVEVGRFPAALRITPDDVRDEHWLQYRIR
;
A
#
# COMPACT_ATOMS: atom_id res chain seq x y z
N MET A 1 -21.61 27.81 4.16
CA MET A 1 -20.28 27.79 3.53
C MET A 1 -19.62 26.51 4.05
N VAL A 2 -19.71 25.43 3.27
CA VAL A 2 -19.07 24.16 3.60
C VAL A 2 -17.59 24.34 3.30
N PRO A 3 -16.66 24.02 4.24
CA PRO A 3 -15.23 24.11 3.91
C PRO A 3 -14.94 23.15 2.76
N GLU A 4 -14.36 23.68 1.72
CA GLU A 4 -13.83 22.96 0.58
C GLU A 4 -12.84 21.92 1.13
N SER A 5 -13.22 20.65 1.10
CA SER A 5 -12.36 19.53 1.46
C SER A 5 -11.23 19.51 0.42
N LEU A 6 -10.11 20.11 0.76
CA LEU A 6 -8.86 19.96 0.02
C LEU A 6 -8.54 18.45 0.04
N SER A 7 -8.84 17.77 -1.05
CA SER A 7 -8.34 16.41 -1.25
C SER A 7 -6.81 16.49 -1.17
N PRO A 8 -6.18 15.81 -0.20
CA PRO A 8 -4.75 15.90 -0.05
C PRO A 8 -4.08 15.43 -1.34
N SER A 9 -3.20 16.27 -1.87
CA SER A 9 -2.52 16.01 -3.13
C SER A 9 -1.64 14.78 -3.01
N THR A 10 -1.91 13.77 -3.84
CA THR A 10 -1.03 12.60 -3.96
C THR A 10 0.13 12.94 -4.89
N TYR A 11 1.35 12.61 -4.52
CA TYR A 11 2.54 12.81 -5.33
C TYR A 11 3.35 11.52 -5.52
N VAL A 12 4.15 11.47 -6.58
CA VAL A 12 5.06 10.36 -6.88
C VAL A 12 6.41 10.67 -6.26
N VAL A 13 6.93 9.75 -5.47
CA VAL A 13 8.28 9.83 -4.90
C VAL A 13 9.25 9.15 -5.86
N ALA A 14 10.18 9.92 -6.43
CA ALA A 14 11.19 9.40 -7.37
C ALA A 14 12.52 9.08 -6.67
N ASP A 15 12.97 9.96 -5.78
CA ASP A 15 14.25 9.83 -5.07
C ASP A 15 14.04 10.13 -3.57
N PRO A 16 13.74 9.10 -2.76
CA PRO A 16 13.46 9.29 -1.35
C PRO A 16 14.72 9.66 -0.56
N GLY A 17 14.73 10.85 0.04
CA GLY A 17 15.79 11.35 0.93
C GLY A 17 15.77 10.71 2.32
N ALA A 18 16.68 11.18 3.20
CA ALA A 18 16.79 10.66 4.58
C ALA A 18 15.56 11.00 5.43
N GLU A 19 15.00 12.20 5.29
CA GLU A 19 13.82 12.65 6.02
C GLU A 19 12.60 11.77 5.66
N LEU A 20 12.36 11.55 4.38
CA LEU A 20 11.29 10.66 3.91
C LEU A 20 11.49 9.22 4.40
N THR A 21 12.75 8.76 4.49
CA THR A 21 13.06 7.41 4.98
C THR A 21 12.62 7.24 6.43
N GLU A 22 12.90 8.21 7.28
CA GLU A 22 12.50 8.17 8.69
C GLU A 22 10.99 8.34 8.86
N ALA A 23 10.37 9.27 8.11
CA ALA A 23 8.93 9.46 8.12
C ALA A 23 8.17 8.20 7.66
N PHE A 24 8.67 7.53 6.62
CA PHE A 24 8.08 6.29 6.14
C PHE A 24 8.23 5.15 7.16
N ALA A 25 9.38 5.02 7.79
CA ALA A 25 9.60 4.02 8.84
C ALA A 25 8.68 4.26 10.05
N SER A 26 8.47 5.52 10.43
CA SER A 26 7.56 5.92 11.50
C SER A 26 6.12 5.59 11.15
N LEU A 27 5.64 5.99 9.97
CA LEU A 27 4.30 5.64 9.48
C LEU A 27 4.06 4.13 9.49
N TRP A 28 5.03 3.36 8.98
CA TRP A 28 4.89 1.90 8.93
C TRP A 28 4.81 1.30 10.32
N LEU A 29 5.62 1.79 11.26
CA LEU A 29 5.60 1.34 12.65
C LEU A 29 4.26 1.68 13.33
N GLU A 30 3.72 2.89 13.13
CA GLU A 30 2.41 3.29 13.66
C GLU A 30 1.28 2.40 13.14
N VAL A 31 1.25 2.16 11.82
CA VAL A 31 0.25 1.27 11.20
C VAL A 31 0.39 -0.17 11.70
N THR A 32 1.63 -0.67 11.85
CA THR A 32 1.90 -1.99 12.42
C THR A 32 1.37 -2.11 13.85
N ARG A 33 1.67 -1.11 14.71
CA ARG A 33 1.22 -1.07 16.12
C ARG A 33 -0.30 -1.01 16.25
N ALA A 34 -0.97 -0.37 15.29
CA ALA A 34 -2.42 -0.35 15.19
C ALA A 34 -3.04 -1.65 14.64
N GLY A 35 -2.25 -2.68 14.37
CA GLY A 35 -2.70 -3.96 13.85
C GLY A 35 -2.97 -4.00 12.35
N GLY A 36 -2.46 -3.03 11.59
CA GLY A 36 -2.60 -2.96 10.14
C GLY A 36 -2.02 -4.17 9.42
N ALA A 37 -2.62 -4.55 8.27
CA ALA A 37 -2.20 -5.67 7.43
C ALA A 37 -1.03 -5.29 6.52
N VAL A 38 0.12 -4.95 7.09
CA VAL A 38 1.26 -4.36 6.37
C VAL A 38 2.55 -5.18 6.48
N GLY A 39 2.41 -6.49 6.74
CA GLY A 39 3.52 -7.44 6.68
C GLY A 39 4.20 -7.73 8.01
N PHE A 40 3.73 -7.14 9.11
CA PHE A 40 4.25 -7.39 10.46
C PHE A 40 3.13 -7.68 11.46
N PRO A 41 3.38 -8.49 12.51
CA PRO A 41 2.53 -8.52 13.69
C PRO A 41 2.67 -7.22 14.49
N ALA A 42 1.66 -6.87 15.31
CA ALA A 42 1.61 -5.59 16.02
C ALA A 42 2.77 -5.39 17.03
N ASP A 43 3.35 -6.46 17.54
CA ASP A 43 4.46 -6.48 18.49
C ASP A 43 5.85 -6.58 17.84
N ALA A 44 5.92 -6.49 16.49
CA ALA A 44 7.18 -6.60 15.77
C ALA A 44 8.24 -5.60 16.30
N PRO A 45 9.52 -6.00 16.39
CA PRO A 45 10.59 -5.09 16.78
C PRO A 45 10.68 -3.88 15.85
N ALA A 46 10.77 -2.69 16.42
CA ALA A 46 10.86 -1.45 15.63
C ALA A 46 12.06 -1.45 14.67
N ALA A 47 13.16 -2.10 15.06
CA ALA A 47 14.35 -2.23 14.21
C ALA A 47 14.06 -3.02 12.92
N ASP A 48 13.24 -4.07 12.98
CA ASP A 48 12.90 -4.89 11.82
C ASP A 48 12.02 -4.11 10.83
N VAL A 49 11.05 -3.35 11.36
CA VAL A 49 10.20 -2.48 10.53
C VAL A 49 11.05 -1.40 9.85
N ARG A 50 11.93 -0.72 10.59
CA ARG A 50 12.85 0.28 10.03
C ARG A 50 13.78 -0.30 8.96
N ALA A 51 14.34 -1.46 9.22
CA ALA A 51 15.22 -2.13 8.28
C ALA A 51 14.50 -2.49 6.96
N LEU A 52 13.24 -2.96 7.06
CA LEU A 52 12.45 -3.25 5.86
C LEU A 52 12.00 -1.97 5.15
N ALA A 53 11.69 -0.90 5.90
CA ALA A 53 11.37 0.41 5.32
C ALA A 53 12.54 0.95 4.49
N ALA A 54 13.75 0.94 5.03
CA ALA A 54 14.95 1.36 4.31
C ALA A 54 15.14 0.56 3.02
N ARG A 55 15.10 -0.78 3.09
CA ARG A 55 15.21 -1.65 1.91
C ARG A 55 14.09 -1.40 0.87
N THR A 56 12.89 -1.07 1.32
CA THR A 56 11.78 -0.74 0.41
C THR A 56 12.07 0.55 -0.37
N LEU A 57 12.62 1.57 0.29
CA LEU A 57 12.99 2.81 -0.38
C LEU A 57 14.23 2.66 -1.28
N ASP A 58 15.16 1.74 -0.95
CA ASP A 58 16.24 1.37 -1.88
C ASP A 58 15.68 0.78 -3.19
N GLN A 59 14.60 -0.01 -3.12
CA GLN A 59 13.91 -0.50 -4.31
C GLN A 59 13.22 0.63 -5.10
N VAL A 60 12.74 1.69 -4.43
CA VAL A 60 12.22 2.88 -5.12
C VAL A 60 13.35 3.61 -5.85
N ARG A 61 14.49 3.87 -5.19
CA ARG A 61 15.68 4.48 -5.83
C ARG A 61 16.18 3.67 -7.02
N ALA A 62 16.11 2.35 -6.93
CA ALA A 62 16.48 1.43 -8.01
C ALA A 62 15.43 1.32 -9.13
N GLY A 63 14.29 2.03 -9.03
CA GLY A 63 13.19 1.95 -10.01
C GLY A 63 12.43 0.61 -10.03
N GLN A 64 12.61 -0.22 -9.02
CA GLN A 64 11.94 -1.51 -8.87
C GLN A 64 10.54 -1.38 -8.27
N LEU A 65 10.33 -0.31 -7.49
CA LEU A 65 9.04 0.09 -6.93
C LEU A 65 8.73 1.54 -7.32
N HIS A 66 7.45 1.83 -7.50
CA HIS A 66 6.94 3.20 -7.63
C HIS A 66 6.18 3.53 -6.34
N MET A 67 6.58 4.59 -5.66
CA MET A 67 5.93 5.06 -4.43
C MET A 67 5.03 6.25 -4.73
N LEU A 68 3.80 6.19 -4.21
CA LEU A 68 2.90 7.32 -4.15
C LEU A 68 2.65 7.67 -2.68
N ALA A 69 2.65 8.94 -2.36
CA ALA A 69 2.53 9.42 -1.00
C ALA A 69 1.53 10.59 -0.89
N VAL A 70 1.01 10.77 0.31
CA VAL A 70 0.20 11.91 0.75
C VAL A 70 0.83 12.45 2.02
N GLY A 71 0.92 13.77 2.14
CA GLY A 71 1.59 14.47 3.24
C GLY A 71 2.85 15.15 2.77
N GLU A 72 3.71 15.51 3.70
CA GLU A 72 5.04 16.07 3.45
C GLU A 72 6.12 15.01 3.62
N GLU A 73 7.32 15.25 3.08
CA GLU A 73 8.41 14.26 3.15
C GLU A 73 8.80 13.88 4.58
N ASN A 74 8.66 14.78 5.52
CA ASN A 74 8.94 14.56 6.95
C ASN A 74 7.69 14.19 7.77
N ASP A 75 6.47 14.24 7.19
CA ASP A 75 5.21 13.92 7.86
C ASP A 75 4.23 13.24 6.90
N LEU A 76 4.45 11.95 6.67
CA LEU A 76 3.63 11.16 5.76
C LEU A 76 2.27 10.82 6.39
N ALA A 77 1.19 11.17 5.68
CA ALA A 77 -0.18 10.80 6.03
C ALA A 77 -0.56 9.41 5.51
N ALA A 78 -0.12 9.08 4.29
CA ALA A 78 -0.43 7.79 3.67
C ALA A 78 0.55 7.48 2.53
N VAL A 79 0.72 6.18 2.22
CA VAL A 79 1.56 5.71 1.11
C VAL A 79 0.98 4.47 0.46
N VAL A 80 1.34 4.24 -0.81
CA VAL A 80 1.13 2.99 -1.52
C VAL A 80 2.27 2.76 -2.51
N PHE A 81 2.58 1.50 -2.77
CA PHE A 81 3.63 1.14 -3.73
C PHE A 81 3.05 0.32 -4.88
N LEU A 82 3.65 0.48 -6.07
CA LEU A 82 3.38 -0.33 -7.24
C LEU A 82 4.64 -1.08 -7.64
N ARG A 83 4.52 -2.38 -7.86
CA ARG A 83 5.55 -3.27 -8.38
C ARG A 83 5.11 -3.79 -9.74
N ARG A 84 5.79 -3.41 -10.82
CA ARG A 84 5.49 -3.95 -12.14
C ARG A 84 5.91 -5.41 -12.24
N GLY A 85 5.19 -6.17 -13.05
CA GLY A 85 5.57 -7.52 -13.41
C GLY A 85 6.93 -7.53 -14.16
N ALA A 86 7.81 -8.45 -13.76
CA ALA A 86 9.12 -8.60 -14.39
C ALA A 86 9.01 -9.50 -15.62
N GLY A 87 9.57 -9.05 -16.74
CA GLY A 87 9.62 -9.79 -18.01
C GLY A 87 8.40 -9.57 -18.92
N PRO A 88 8.52 -9.93 -20.20
CA PRO A 88 7.59 -9.50 -21.25
C PRO A 88 6.17 -10.04 -21.08
N VAL A 89 5.99 -11.23 -20.53
CA VAL A 89 4.69 -11.89 -20.41
C VAL A 89 3.80 -11.24 -19.34
N VAL A 90 4.38 -10.58 -18.33
CA VAL A 90 3.68 -10.01 -17.18
C VAL A 90 3.88 -8.49 -17.02
N SER A 91 4.60 -7.84 -17.93
CA SER A 91 4.92 -6.40 -17.86
C SER A 91 3.70 -5.48 -18.00
N HIS A 92 2.57 -6.02 -18.51
CA HIS A 92 1.29 -5.32 -18.64
C HIS A 92 0.52 -5.24 -17.32
N ARG A 93 1.03 -5.80 -16.24
CA ARG A 93 0.40 -5.76 -14.92
C ARG A 93 1.32 -5.22 -13.84
N ALA A 94 0.73 -4.67 -12.78
CA ALA A 94 1.43 -4.30 -11.58
C ALA A 94 0.71 -4.88 -10.35
N GLU A 95 1.43 -4.98 -9.26
CA GLU A 95 0.89 -5.32 -7.95
C GLU A 95 0.93 -4.06 -7.07
N MET A 96 -0.19 -3.74 -6.47
CA MET A 96 -0.31 -2.70 -5.46
C MET A 96 -0.02 -3.31 -4.09
N ILE A 97 0.99 -2.81 -3.42
CA ILE A 97 1.46 -3.34 -2.15
C ILE A 97 1.55 -2.24 -1.09
N ARG A 98 1.39 -2.62 0.17
CA ARG A 98 1.60 -1.74 1.34
C ARG A 98 0.82 -0.43 1.27
N LEU A 99 -0.49 -0.51 1.00
CA LEU A 99 -1.38 0.63 1.22
C LEU A 99 -1.45 0.91 2.72
N MET A 100 -0.90 2.03 3.13
CA MET A 100 -0.85 2.47 4.53
C MET A 100 -1.46 3.85 4.67
N VAL A 101 -2.29 4.02 5.68
CA VAL A 101 -2.83 5.32 6.10
C VAL A 101 -2.56 5.45 7.60
N ARG A 102 -2.00 6.57 8.01
CA ARG A 102 -1.74 6.87 9.42
C ARG A 102 -3.01 6.67 10.25
N PRO A 103 -2.96 5.96 11.39
CA PRO A 103 -4.16 5.52 12.11
C PRO A 103 -5.14 6.63 12.47
N ASP A 104 -4.63 7.81 12.89
CA ASP A 104 -5.45 8.99 13.25
C ASP A 104 -6.12 9.66 12.03
N LEU A 105 -5.72 9.31 10.81
CA LEU A 105 -6.25 9.83 9.55
C LEU A 105 -7.10 8.82 8.78
N GLN A 106 -7.27 7.61 9.30
CA GLN A 106 -8.16 6.62 8.69
C GLN A 106 -9.61 7.08 8.69
N GLY A 107 -10.42 6.53 7.79
CA GLY A 107 -11.83 6.92 7.63
C GLY A 107 -12.05 8.27 6.91
N ARG A 108 -10.99 9.00 6.53
CA ARG A 108 -11.06 10.30 5.85
C ARG A 108 -10.90 10.22 4.32
N GLY A 109 -10.98 9.03 3.75
CA GLY A 109 -10.92 8.82 2.29
C GLY A 109 -9.51 8.69 1.70
N LEU A 110 -8.42 8.87 2.46
CA LEU A 110 -7.03 8.84 1.97
C LEU A 110 -6.67 7.53 1.27
N GLY A 111 -7.09 6.39 1.82
CA GLY A 111 -6.85 5.08 1.21
C GLY A 111 -7.51 4.95 -0.16
N GLY A 112 -8.76 5.46 -0.32
CA GLY A 112 -9.44 5.50 -1.61
C GLY A 112 -8.72 6.38 -2.62
N SER A 113 -8.34 7.60 -2.24
CA SER A 113 -7.59 8.52 -3.09
C SER A 113 -6.26 7.93 -3.57
N LEU A 114 -5.54 7.21 -2.69
CA LEU A 114 -4.30 6.51 -3.06
C LEU A 114 -4.54 5.36 -4.03
N ILE A 115 -5.61 4.58 -3.87
CA ILE A 115 -5.99 3.54 -4.83
C ILE A 115 -6.24 4.15 -6.21
N ASP A 116 -7.01 5.24 -6.28
CA ASP A 116 -7.32 5.92 -7.54
C ASP A 116 -6.04 6.48 -8.20
N ALA A 117 -5.12 7.03 -7.40
CA ALA A 117 -3.83 7.50 -7.88
C ALA A 117 -2.95 6.32 -8.36
N ALA A 118 -2.97 5.20 -7.66
CA ALA A 118 -2.24 3.99 -8.04
C ALA A 118 -2.75 3.40 -9.36
N ILE A 119 -4.08 3.40 -9.58
CA ILE A 119 -4.70 2.97 -10.83
C ILE A 119 -4.24 3.87 -11.99
N ARG A 120 -4.30 5.20 -11.84
CA ARG A 120 -3.82 6.15 -12.85
C ARG A 120 -2.32 5.94 -13.13
N ARG A 121 -1.52 5.83 -12.07
CA ARG A 121 -0.07 5.63 -12.22
C ARG A 121 0.28 4.33 -12.92
N ALA A 122 -0.41 3.25 -12.63
CA ALA A 122 -0.22 1.99 -13.32
C ALA A 122 -0.56 2.10 -14.82
N GLY A 123 -1.63 2.82 -15.19
CA GLY A 123 -1.95 3.12 -16.59
C GLY A 123 -0.84 3.92 -17.29
N GLU A 124 -0.30 4.97 -16.65
CA GLU A 124 0.85 5.75 -17.16
C GLU A 124 2.10 4.87 -17.38
N LEU A 125 2.27 3.84 -16.56
CA LEU A 125 3.35 2.86 -16.68
C LEU A 125 3.08 1.79 -17.75
N GLY A 126 1.96 1.88 -18.49
CA GLY A 126 1.58 0.93 -19.53
C GLY A 126 1.00 -0.37 -18.98
N CYS A 127 0.49 -0.39 -17.75
CA CYS A 127 -0.21 -1.55 -17.21
C CYS A 127 -1.70 -1.44 -17.50
N ASP A 128 -2.34 -2.57 -17.83
CA ASP A 128 -3.80 -2.70 -17.99
C ASP A 128 -4.45 -3.47 -16.84
N GLN A 129 -3.64 -3.96 -15.89
CA GLN A 129 -4.10 -4.72 -14.73
C GLN A 129 -3.35 -4.33 -13.46
N LEU A 130 -4.10 -4.22 -12.35
CA LEU A 130 -3.55 -4.18 -11.01
C LEU A 130 -3.98 -5.42 -10.23
N LEU A 131 -3.06 -5.94 -9.43
CA LEU A 131 -3.31 -6.95 -8.41
C LEU A 131 -3.10 -6.33 -7.02
N ALA A 132 -3.85 -6.80 -6.05
CA ALA A 132 -3.64 -6.50 -4.64
C ALA A 132 -3.98 -7.73 -3.81
N SER A 133 -3.28 -7.93 -2.69
CA SER A 133 -3.70 -8.91 -1.71
C SER A 133 -4.25 -8.22 -0.45
N ALA A 134 -5.20 -8.85 0.19
CA ALA A 134 -5.86 -8.36 1.40
C ALA A 134 -6.01 -9.48 2.44
N ARG A 135 -5.81 -9.11 3.71
CA ARG A 135 -6.00 -10.01 4.85
C ARG A 135 -7.48 -10.33 5.01
N GLY A 136 -7.83 -11.60 5.05
CA GLY A 136 -9.16 -12.11 5.39
C GLY A 136 -9.53 -11.86 6.86
N GLY A 137 -10.83 -11.89 7.16
CA GLY A 137 -11.35 -11.59 8.49
C GLY A 137 -11.26 -10.12 8.90
N THR A 138 -11.08 -9.23 7.92
CA THR A 138 -11.11 -7.76 8.04
C THR A 138 -12.02 -7.16 6.98
N ASP A 139 -12.29 -5.86 7.04
CA ASP A 139 -13.08 -5.15 6.03
C ASP A 139 -12.30 -4.87 4.72
N LEU A 140 -11.00 -5.21 4.67
CA LEU A 140 -10.14 -4.91 3.52
C LEU A 140 -10.62 -5.53 2.19
N PRO A 141 -10.99 -6.82 2.11
CA PRO A 141 -11.51 -7.36 0.86
C PRO A 141 -12.74 -6.60 0.35
N GLY A 142 -13.69 -6.30 1.25
CA GLY A 142 -14.90 -5.52 0.93
C GLY A 142 -14.58 -4.09 0.51
N PHE A 143 -13.57 -3.46 1.10
CA PHE A 143 -13.09 -2.13 0.74
C PHE A 143 -12.62 -2.04 -0.71
N TYR A 144 -11.91 -3.06 -1.21
CA TYR A 144 -11.49 -3.14 -2.60
C TYR A 144 -12.67 -3.46 -3.54
N VAL A 145 -13.53 -4.42 -3.18
CA VAL A 145 -14.70 -4.80 -3.99
C VAL A 145 -15.62 -3.60 -4.20
N ALA A 146 -15.86 -2.80 -3.16
CA ALA A 146 -16.65 -1.57 -3.25
C ALA A 146 -16.07 -0.52 -4.21
N ARG A 147 -14.80 -0.68 -4.64
CA ARG A 147 -14.10 0.17 -5.62
C ARG A 147 -13.92 -0.49 -6.99
N GLY A 148 -14.68 -1.53 -7.28
CA GLY A 148 -14.67 -2.19 -8.58
C GLY A 148 -13.57 -3.23 -8.78
N TRP A 149 -12.85 -3.60 -7.71
CA TRP A 149 -11.94 -4.74 -7.74
C TRP A 149 -12.71 -6.04 -7.68
N VAL A 150 -12.18 -7.08 -8.30
CA VAL A 150 -12.78 -8.43 -8.35
C VAL A 150 -11.86 -9.40 -7.62
N GLU A 151 -12.39 -10.18 -6.68
CA GLU A 151 -11.64 -11.28 -6.06
C GLU A 151 -11.40 -12.37 -7.11
N VAL A 152 -10.13 -12.69 -7.36
CA VAL A 152 -9.69 -13.66 -8.38
C VAL A 152 -9.09 -14.92 -7.77
N GLY A 153 -8.87 -14.92 -6.46
CA GLY A 153 -8.36 -16.09 -5.76
C GLY A 153 -8.30 -15.88 -4.27
N ARG A 154 -8.18 -17.01 -3.55
CA ARG A 154 -8.02 -17.02 -2.11
C ARG A 154 -7.05 -18.13 -1.72
N PHE A 155 -6.12 -17.82 -0.85
CA PHE A 155 -5.24 -18.79 -0.22
C PHE A 155 -5.69 -19.02 1.23
N PRO A 156 -6.30 -20.15 1.54
CA PRO A 156 -6.72 -20.45 2.91
C PRO A 156 -5.52 -20.53 3.85
N ALA A 157 -5.63 -19.93 5.03
CA ALA A 157 -4.64 -19.98 6.10
C ALA A 157 -3.22 -19.52 5.68
N ALA A 158 -3.13 -18.62 4.68
CA ALA A 158 -1.86 -18.18 4.11
C ALA A 158 -1.09 -17.20 5.01
N LEU A 159 -1.80 -16.43 5.84
CA LEU A 159 -1.22 -15.39 6.69
C LEU A 159 -1.23 -15.83 8.14
N ARG A 160 -0.06 -16.04 8.72
CA ARG A 160 0.10 -16.29 10.15
C ARG A 160 0.46 -15.01 10.87
N ILE A 161 -0.53 -14.41 11.56
CA ILE A 161 -0.37 -13.16 12.29
C ILE A 161 0.28 -13.41 13.65
N THR A 162 -0.21 -14.45 14.34
CA THR A 162 0.37 -15.03 15.57
C THR A 162 0.29 -16.55 15.47
N PRO A 163 0.89 -17.32 16.40
CA PRO A 163 0.74 -18.79 16.42
C PRO A 163 -0.72 -19.25 16.38
N ASP A 164 -1.63 -18.48 17.00
CA ASP A 164 -3.04 -18.82 17.18
C ASP A 164 -3.98 -18.01 16.26
N ASP A 165 -3.46 -17.04 15.50
CA ASP A 165 -4.23 -16.22 14.55
C ASP A 165 -3.73 -16.43 13.12
N VAL A 166 -4.44 -17.28 12.39
CA VAL A 166 -4.17 -17.58 10.98
C VAL A 166 -5.32 -17.07 10.13
N ARG A 167 -5.01 -16.39 9.03
CA ARG A 167 -5.98 -15.74 8.16
C ARG A 167 -5.81 -16.17 6.71
N ASP A 168 -6.90 -16.11 5.96
CA ASP A 168 -6.87 -16.27 4.51
C ASP A 168 -6.24 -15.02 3.87
N GLU A 169 -5.61 -15.20 2.72
CA GLU A 169 -5.18 -14.11 1.86
C GLU A 169 -6.10 -14.07 0.63
N HIS A 170 -6.77 -12.94 0.45
CA HIS A 170 -7.64 -12.68 -0.70
C HIS A 170 -6.85 -11.96 -1.78
N TRP A 171 -6.88 -12.45 -3.01
CA TRP A 171 -6.28 -11.80 -4.16
C TRP A 171 -7.35 -11.12 -5.00
N LEU A 172 -7.13 -9.84 -5.26
CA LEU A 172 -8.06 -8.97 -5.97
C LEU A 172 -7.38 -8.41 -7.22
N GLN A 173 -8.16 -8.23 -8.27
CA GLN A 173 -7.74 -7.69 -9.56
C GLN A 173 -8.59 -6.47 -9.91
N TYR A 174 -7.94 -5.44 -10.44
CA TYR A 174 -8.58 -4.31 -11.11
C TYR A 174 -8.12 -4.24 -12.56
N ARG A 175 -9.07 -4.06 -13.50
CA ARG A 175 -8.77 -3.84 -14.92
C ARG A 175 -8.80 -2.35 -15.22
N ILE A 176 -7.67 -1.84 -15.69
CA ILE A 176 -7.50 -0.44 -16.13
C ILE A 176 -8.04 -0.37 -17.56
N ARG A 177 -8.93 0.58 -17.81
CA ARG A 177 -9.56 0.81 -19.11
C ARG A 177 -8.94 1.99 -19.82
#